data_80ae353f9ed560b1a2d0bacbe95a0037
#
_entry.id   80ae353f9ed560b1a2d0bacbe95a0037
#
_cell.length_a   1.000
_cell.length_b   1.000
_cell.length_c   1.000
_cell.angle_alpha   90.00
_cell.angle_beta   90.00
_cell.angle_gamma   90.00
#
_symmetry.space_group_name_H-M   'P 1'
#
loop_
_entity.id
_entity.type
_entity.pdbx_description
1 polymer ?
#
loop_
_entity_poly.entity_id
_entity_poly.type
_entity_poly.pdbx_seq_one_letter_code
_entity_poly.pdbx_strand_id
1 'polypeptide(L)'
;MIQDLIDDLGLSDGETRRINCPHCSGFKTFTISLLDGVAVWNCYKASCPSKGAAKQTLSRDAIVNRIVPLVKINRSNSYKIPDSFSSFFPDKMINYMDKNNVTKSWCDNHVELFHDVLQDRAVFAIKKDGIIVDAVGRALKYGTKWHRYGNTTEPFLAGAGDDLYLVEDAASACAVSSYGTGMALLGTNLTDRALEIAKQYPRCIVCLDKDASKKALTLTVRLKQFTSTTMRLLEFDPKEYPEGVLA
;
A
#
# COMPACT_ATOMS: atom_id res chain seq x y z
N MET A 1 -27.43 -8.25 14.47
CA MET A 1 -26.63 -7.30 15.33
C MET A 1 -25.23 -7.04 14.76
N ILE A 2 -24.25 -7.95 14.71
CA ILE A 2 -22.94 -7.66 14.07
C ILE A 2 -23.05 -7.71 12.55
N GLN A 3 -23.85 -8.61 11.99
CA GLN A 3 -24.08 -8.68 10.55
C GLN A 3 -24.72 -7.41 10.02
N ASP A 4 -25.71 -6.88 10.68
CA ASP A 4 -26.38 -5.63 10.32
C ASP A 4 -25.37 -4.45 10.33
N LEU A 5 -24.46 -4.44 11.31
CA LEU A 5 -23.39 -3.45 11.38
C LEU A 5 -22.39 -3.57 10.21
N ILE A 6 -22.08 -4.81 9.78
CA ILE A 6 -21.21 -5.06 8.62
C ILE A 6 -21.87 -4.52 7.35
N ASP A 7 -23.14 -4.76 7.19
CA ASP A 7 -23.92 -4.33 6.02
C ASP A 7 -24.07 -2.80 6.02
N ASP A 8 -24.34 -2.18 7.19
CA ASP A 8 -24.45 -0.72 7.34
C ASP A 8 -23.13 0.01 7.07
N LEU A 9 -21.99 -0.59 7.41
CA LEU A 9 -20.70 0.01 7.19
C LEU A 9 -20.30 0.05 5.71
N GLY A 10 -20.87 -0.78 4.86
CA GLY A 10 -20.62 -0.82 3.43
C GLY A 10 -19.14 -0.96 3.07
N LEU A 11 -18.40 -1.81 3.81
CA LEU A 11 -16.95 -1.97 3.61
C LEU A 11 -16.66 -2.57 2.23
N SER A 12 -15.65 -2.01 1.58
CA SER A 12 -15.04 -2.61 0.40
C SER A 12 -14.05 -3.70 0.79
N ASP A 13 -13.80 -4.66 -0.10
CA ASP A 13 -12.81 -5.71 0.14
C ASP A 13 -11.41 -5.09 0.33
N GLY A 14 -10.69 -5.51 1.35
CA GLY A 14 -9.43 -4.91 1.80
C GLY A 14 -9.60 -3.70 2.74
N GLU A 15 -10.81 -3.19 2.95
CA GLU A 15 -11.04 -2.04 3.82
C GLU A 15 -11.08 -2.43 5.30
N THR A 16 -10.54 -1.56 6.13
CA THR A 16 -10.57 -1.68 7.59
C THR A 16 -11.12 -0.41 8.20
N ARG A 17 -12.09 -0.52 9.11
CA ARG A 17 -12.62 0.59 9.89
C ARG A 17 -12.47 0.37 11.38
N ARG A 18 -12.23 1.48 12.08
CA ARG A 18 -12.16 1.50 13.54
C ARG A 18 -13.28 2.38 14.08
N ILE A 19 -14.14 1.78 14.90
CA ILE A 19 -15.36 2.40 15.42
C ILE A 19 -15.50 2.18 16.91
N ASN A 20 -16.51 2.78 17.53
CA ASN A 20 -16.88 2.48 18.90
C ASN A 20 -17.41 1.04 18.98
N CYS A 21 -17.04 0.33 20.03
CA CYS A 21 -17.46 -1.07 20.16
C CYS A 21 -18.98 -1.19 20.40
N PRO A 22 -19.72 -1.91 19.56
CA PRO A 22 -21.16 -2.09 19.73
C PRO A 22 -21.53 -2.91 20.97
N HIS A 23 -20.59 -3.69 21.52
CA HIS A 23 -20.82 -4.53 22.68
C HIS A 23 -20.50 -3.81 24.00
N CYS A 24 -19.35 -3.11 24.10
CA CYS A 24 -18.88 -2.51 25.33
C CYS A 24 -18.83 -0.97 25.29
N SER A 25 -19.32 -0.35 24.21
CA SER A 25 -19.30 1.11 23.96
C SER A 25 -17.92 1.77 24.10
N GLY A 26 -16.83 0.99 24.08
CA GLY A 26 -15.46 1.52 24.15
C GLY A 26 -15.18 2.44 22.96
N PHE A 27 -14.67 3.65 23.22
CA PHE A 27 -14.40 4.65 22.21
C PHE A 27 -13.29 4.18 21.26
N LYS A 28 -13.60 3.99 19.98
CA LYS A 28 -12.67 3.55 18.92
C LYS A 28 -11.87 2.30 19.30
N THR A 29 -12.46 1.35 20.03
CA THR A 29 -11.80 0.09 20.44
C THR A 29 -12.12 -1.07 19.54
N PHE A 30 -13.06 -0.95 18.61
CA PHE A 30 -13.51 -2.02 17.75
C PHE A 30 -13.00 -1.81 16.32
N THR A 31 -12.27 -2.79 15.81
CA THR A 31 -11.81 -2.79 14.43
C THR A 31 -12.53 -3.88 13.66
N ILE A 32 -12.98 -3.55 12.47
CA ILE A 32 -13.59 -4.48 11.52
C ILE A 32 -12.89 -4.33 10.16
N SER A 33 -12.54 -5.45 9.55
CA SER A 33 -11.89 -5.54 8.23
C SER A 33 -12.66 -6.49 7.35
N LEU A 34 -12.83 -6.17 6.09
CA LEU A 34 -13.35 -7.06 5.07
C LEU A 34 -12.19 -7.58 4.22
N LEU A 35 -11.96 -8.88 4.21
CA LEU A 35 -10.88 -9.54 3.47
C LEU A 35 -11.44 -10.76 2.73
N ASP A 36 -11.33 -10.79 1.42
CA ASP A 36 -11.79 -11.88 0.55
C ASP A 36 -13.26 -12.28 0.82
N GLY A 37 -14.12 -11.28 1.04
CA GLY A 37 -15.54 -11.49 1.35
C GLY A 37 -15.80 -12.01 2.76
N VAL A 38 -14.79 -12.03 3.64
CA VAL A 38 -14.91 -12.37 5.05
C VAL A 38 -14.70 -11.14 5.91
N ALA A 39 -15.71 -10.76 6.67
CA ALA A 39 -15.58 -9.72 7.69
C ALA A 39 -14.93 -10.30 8.95
N VAL A 40 -13.83 -9.70 9.39
CA VAL A 40 -13.14 -10.07 10.62
C VAL A 40 -13.16 -8.89 11.56
N TRP A 41 -13.50 -9.09 12.81
CA TRP A 41 -13.54 -8.02 13.81
C TRP A 41 -12.92 -8.40 15.14
N ASN A 42 -12.45 -7.38 15.86
CA ASN A 42 -11.90 -7.52 17.20
C ASN A 42 -12.06 -6.22 18.00
N CYS A 43 -12.45 -6.37 19.27
CA CYS A 43 -12.40 -5.29 20.25
C CYS A 43 -11.11 -5.37 21.06
N TYR A 44 -10.33 -4.27 21.08
CA TYR A 44 -9.06 -4.20 21.81
C TYR A 44 -9.18 -3.87 23.29
N LYS A 45 -10.40 -3.74 23.82
CA LYS A 45 -10.60 -3.61 25.26
C LYS A 45 -10.51 -4.98 25.92
N ALA A 46 -9.54 -5.17 26.80
CA ALA A 46 -9.20 -6.47 27.41
C ALA A 46 -10.39 -7.21 28.04
N SER A 47 -11.37 -6.47 28.59
CA SER A 47 -12.57 -7.01 29.22
C SER A 47 -13.72 -7.30 28.23
N CYS A 48 -13.53 -7.05 26.92
CA CYS A 48 -14.59 -7.22 25.93
C CYS A 48 -14.37 -8.49 25.08
N PRO A 49 -15.31 -9.44 25.08
CA PRO A 49 -15.17 -10.68 24.31
C PRO A 49 -15.50 -10.52 22.82
N SER A 50 -15.83 -9.32 22.36
CA SER A 50 -16.31 -9.07 21.00
C SER A 50 -15.19 -9.24 19.96
N LYS A 51 -15.07 -10.45 19.42
CA LYS A 51 -14.19 -10.81 18.31
C LYS A 51 -14.86 -11.91 17.47
N GLY A 52 -14.53 -11.97 16.18
CA GLY A 52 -15.06 -13.02 15.32
C GLY A 52 -14.79 -12.79 13.86
N ALA A 53 -15.35 -13.67 13.04
CA ALA A 53 -15.34 -13.59 11.60
C ALA A 53 -16.67 -14.12 11.05
N ALA A 54 -17.15 -13.50 9.96
CA ALA A 54 -18.34 -13.96 9.24
C ALA A 54 -18.17 -13.72 7.74
N LYS A 55 -18.67 -14.65 6.92
CA LYS A 55 -18.78 -14.40 5.48
C LYS A 55 -19.85 -13.34 5.25
N GLN A 56 -19.52 -12.34 4.46
CA GLN A 56 -20.49 -11.34 4.04
C GLN A 56 -21.44 -11.99 3.02
N THR A 57 -22.69 -12.14 3.39
CA THR A 57 -23.75 -12.48 2.45
C THR A 57 -24.09 -11.21 1.69
N LEU A 58 -23.57 -11.08 0.47
CA LEU A 58 -23.89 -9.93 -0.39
C LEU A 58 -25.38 -9.91 -0.67
N SER A 59 -26.08 -8.85 -0.26
CA SER A 59 -27.45 -8.61 -0.71
C SER A 59 -27.47 -8.44 -2.23
N ARG A 60 -28.62 -8.72 -2.86
CA ARG A 60 -28.77 -8.55 -4.32
C ARG A 60 -28.40 -7.13 -4.76
N ASP A 61 -28.70 -6.13 -3.96
CA ASP A 61 -28.37 -4.72 -4.21
C ASP A 61 -26.88 -4.43 -4.08
N ALA A 62 -26.17 -5.08 -3.14
CA ALA A 62 -24.73 -5.00 -3.02
C ALA A 62 -24.02 -5.66 -4.21
N ILE A 63 -24.58 -6.75 -4.77
CA ILE A 63 -24.08 -7.39 -5.98
C ILE A 63 -24.31 -6.46 -7.20
N VAL A 64 -25.48 -5.87 -7.34
CA VAL A 64 -25.80 -4.93 -8.42
C VAL A 64 -24.89 -3.71 -8.35
N ASN A 65 -24.68 -3.13 -7.17
CA ASN A 65 -23.79 -1.99 -6.96
C ASN A 65 -22.30 -2.31 -7.20
N ARG A 66 -21.90 -3.58 -7.16
CA ARG A 66 -20.55 -4.03 -7.55
C ARG A 66 -20.42 -4.28 -9.06
N ILE A 67 -21.52 -4.71 -9.71
CA ILE A 67 -21.54 -4.99 -11.17
C ILE A 67 -21.73 -3.71 -11.99
N VAL A 68 -22.51 -2.74 -11.48
CA VAL A 68 -22.59 -1.41 -12.07
C VAL A 68 -21.34 -0.66 -11.59
N PRO A 69 -20.35 -0.42 -12.45
CA PRO A 69 -19.30 0.53 -12.09
C PRO A 69 -20.04 1.84 -11.86
N LEU A 70 -20.16 2.24 -10.60
CA LEU A 70 -20.42 3.62 -10.30
C LEU A 70 -19.30 4.36 -11.03
N VAL A 71 -19.65 4.95 -12.16
CA VAL A 71 -18.90 6.07 -12.68
C VAL A 71 -19.02 7.11 -11.58
N LYS A 72 -18.21 6.96 -10.55
CA LYS A 72 -17.86 8.05 -9.67
C LYS A 72 -17.22 9.03 -10.63
N ILE A 73 -18.03 9.98 -11.07
CA ILE A 73 -17.51 11.22 -11.62
C ILE A 73 -16.56 11.67 -10.51
N ASN A 74 -15.30 11.30 -10.66
CA ASN A 74 -14.23 11.84 -9.88
C ASN A 74 -14.30 13.34 -10.16
N ARG A 75 -15.04 14.07 -9.31
CA ARG A 75 -14.68 15.46 -9.07
C ARG A 75 -13.22 15.35 -8.74
N SER A 76 -12.38 15.82 -9.63
CA SER A 76 -10.93 15.85 -9.47
C SER A 76 -10.64 16.62 -8.18
N ASN A 77 -10.64 15.94 -7.05
CA ASN A 77 -9.91 16.42 -5.91
C ASN A 77 -8.45 16.30 -6.36
N SER A 78 -7.98 17.33 -7.07
CA SER A 78 -6.57 17.46 -7.38
C SER A 78 -5.85 17.38 -6.04
N TYR A 79 -5.01 16.35 -5.88
CA TYR A 79 -4.16 16.27 -4.70
C TYR A 79 -3.37 17.55 -4.59
N LYS A 80 -3.58 18.30 -3.50
CA LYS A 80 -2.82 19.52 -3.26
C LYS A 80 -1.55 19.11 -2.53
N ILE A 81 -0.40 19.35 -3.17
CA ILE A 81 0.90 19.14 -2.54
C ILE A 81 0.95 20.06 -1.30
N PRO A 82 1.23 19.51 -0.10
CA PRO A 82 1.35 20.32 1.11
C PRO A 82 2.44 21.40 0.97
N ASP A 83 2.17 22.58 1.51
CA ASP A 83 3.13 23.69 1.49
C ASP A 83 4.42 23.38 2.28
N SER A 84 4.40 22.35 3.13
CA SER A 84 5.57 21.84 3.87
C SER A 84 6.52 20.99 3.01
N PHE A 85 6.15 20.64 1.78
CA PHE A 85 7.01 19.85 0.90
C PHE A 85 8.03 20.73 0.21
N SER A 86 9.29 20.43 0.43
CA SER A 86 10.44 21.12 -0.14
C SER A 86 11.18 20.21 -1.12
N SER A 87 11.65 20.77 -2.23
CA SER A 87 12.60 20.11 -3.13
C SER A 87 14.05 20.18 -2.63
N PHE A 88 14.32 20.92 -1.55
CA PHE A 88 15.62 20.92 -0.89
C PHE A 88 15.74 19.72 0.05
N PHE A 89 16.79 18.93 -0.13
CA PHE A 89 17.06 17.72 0.66
C PHE A 89 18.16 18.00 1.70
N PRO A 90 17.84 17.92 2.99
CA PRO A 90 18.87 18.01 4.04
C PRO A 90 19.74 16.74 4.08
N ASP A 91 20.94 16.84 4.62
CA ASP A 91 21.92 15.74 4.68
C ASP A 91 21.34 14.44 5.22
N LYS A 92 20.47 14.52 6.23
CA LYS A 92 19.80 13.33 6.79
C LYS A 92 18.88 12.62 5.79
N MET A 93 18.25 13.35 4.86
CA MET A 93 17.45 12.76 3.79
C MET A 93 18.36 12.16 2.72
N ILE A 94 19.43 12.83 2.34
CA ILE A 94 20.43 12.31 1.40
C ILE A 94 21.02 11.00 1.96
N ASN A 95 21.46 11.01 3.21
CA ASN A 95 21.95 9.80 3.89
C ASN A 95 20.92 8.66 3.94
N TYR A 96 19.64 9.01 4.13
CA TYR A 96 18.55 8.01 4.06
C TYR A 96 18.42 7.43 2.66
N MET A 97 18.44 8.28 1.62
CA MET A 97 18.31 7.87 0.22
C MET A 97 19.46 6.93 -0.17
N ASP A 98 20.70 7.30 0.16
CA ASP A 98 21.89 6.50 -0.14
C ASP A 98 21.86 5.15 0.57
N LYS A 99 21.55 5.17 1.87
CA LYS A 99 21.50 3.94 2.68
C LYS A 99 20.42 2.96 2.20
N ASN A 100 19.35 3.44 1.56
CA ASN A 100 18.22 2.62 1.14
C ASN A 100 18.10 2.46 -0.39
N ASN A 101 19.18 2.73 -1.14
CA ASN A 101 19.24 2.61 -2.60
C ASN A 101 18.14 3.40 -3.35
N VAL A 102 17.79 4.58 -2.82
CA VAL A 102 16.78 5.48 -3.41
C VAL A 102 17.42 6.47 -4.37
N THR A 103 18.66 6.87 -4.12
CA THR A 103 19.38 7.96 -4.84
C THR A 103 19.42 7.69 -6.33
N LYS A 104 19.76 6.47 -6.75
CA LYS A 104 19.82 6.11 -8.18
C LYS A 104 18.46 6.27 -8.85
N SER A 105 17.40 5.76 -8.27
CA SER A 105 16.04 5.87 -8.79
C SER A 105 15.60 7.33 -8.96
N TRP A 106 16.02 8.21 -8.04
CA TRP A 106 15.79 9.64 -8.13
C TRP A 106 16.64 10.31 -9.22
N CYS A 107 17.93 10.01 -9.32
CA CYS A 107 18.82 10.52 -10.37
C CYS A 107 18.36 10.12 -11.78
N ASP A 108 17.83 8.90 -11.92
CA ASP A 108 17.30 8.37 -13.19
C ASP A 108 15.87 8.91 -13.50
N ASN A 109 15.34 9.82 -12.69
CA ASN A 109 13.99 10.40 -12.79
C ASN A 109 12.85 9.35 -12.74
N HIS A 110 13.09 8.21 -12.13
CA HIS A 110 12.05 7.19 -11.93
C HIS A 110 11.06 7.58 -10.85
N VAL A 111 11.45 8.46 -9.93
CA VAL A 111 10.63 8.90 -8.80
C VAL A 111 10.75 10.40 -8.56
N GLU A 112 9.71 10.98 -7.99
CA GLU A 112 9.72 12.36 -7.51
C GLU A 112 9.66 12.35 -5.98
N LEU A 113 10.58 13.08 -5.37
CA LEU A 113 10.79 13.11 -3.93
C LEU A 113 10.66 14.53 -3.39
N PHE A 114 10.23 14.65 -2.14
CA PHE A 114 10.20 15.88 -1.36
C PHE A 114 10.71 15.63 0.06
N HIS A 115 11.15 16.69 0.71
CA HIS A 115 11.33 16.71 2.16
C HIS A 115 10.13 17.41 2.81
N ASP A 116 9.38 16.72 3.67
CA ASP A 116 8.39 17.39 4.53
C ASP A 116 9.12 18.05 5.69
N VAL A 117 9.25 19.37 5.64
CA VAL A 117 10.01 20.15 6.62
C VAL A 117 9.32 20.22 7.98
N LEU A 118 7.98 20.04 8.04
CA LEU A 118 7.22 20.08 9.31
C LEU A 118 7.27 18.75 10.04
N GLN A 119 7.13 17.64 9.31
CA GLN A 119 7.09 16.29 9.92
C GLN A 119 8.44 15.57 9.85
N ASP A 120 9.43 16.18 9.22
CA ASP A 120 10.77 15.64 9.03
C ASP A 120 10.76 14.25 8.36
N ARG A 121 10.24 14.21 7.13
CA ARG A 121 10.06 12.97 6.37
C ARG A 121 10.67 13.04 4.98
N ALA A 122 11.26 11.93 4.53
CA ALA A 122 11.48 11.69 3.11
C ALA A 122 10.15 11.29 2.46
N VAL A 123 9.67 12.08 1.51
CA VAL A 123 8.36 11.94 0.90
C VAL A 123 8.51 11.44 -0.53
N PHE A 124 7.76 10.38 -0.85
CA PHE A 124 7.69 9.74 -2.16
C PHE A 124 6.35 10.10 -2.80
N ALA A 125 6.37 10.80 -3.92
CA ALA A 125 5.16 11.16 -4.65
C ALA A 125 4.54 9.96 -5.36
N ILE A 126 3.25 9.75 -5.18
CA ILE A 126 2.49 8.73 -5.91
C ILE A 126 1.87 9.40 -7.13
N LYS A 127 2.18 8.88 -8.31
CA LYS A 127 1.71 9.41 -9.58
C LYS A 127 0.71 8.49 -10.27
N LYS A 128 -0.23 9.10 -10.96
CA LYS A 128 -1.11 8.47 -11.93
C LYS A 128 -1.06 9.29 -13.22
N ASP A 129 -0.75 8.65 -14.32
CA ASP A 129 -0.64 9.31 -15.64
C ASP A 129 0.26 10.58 -15.61
N GLY A 130 1.38 10.50 -14.86
CA GLY A 130 2.35 11.59 -14.68
C GLY A 130 1.93 12.66 -13.66
N ILE A 131 0.71 12.65 -13.15
CA ILE A 131 0.18 13.63 -12.19
C ILE A 131 0.31 13.09 -10.77
N ILE A 132 0.79 13.91 -9.83
CA ILE A 132 0.85 13.54 -8.41
C ILE A 132 -0.58 13.48 -7.87
N VAL A 133 -0.98 12.32 -7.36
CA VAL A 133 -2.31 12.04 -6.81
C VAL A 133 -2.29 11.73 -5.31
N ASP A 134 -1.12 11.51 -4.75
CA ASP A 134 -0.91 11.24 -3.32
C ASP A 134 0.60 11.29 -2.99
N ALA A 135 0.94 11.07 -1.73
CA ALA A 135 2.32 10.90 -1.29
C ALA A 135 2.40 10.00 -0.06
N VAL A 136 3.54 9.35 0.13
CA VAL A 136 3.87 8.60 1.33
C VAL A 136 5.21 9.06 1.89
N GLY A 137 5.27 9.30 3.20
CA GLY A 137 6.45 9.85 3.88
C GLY A 137 7.05 8.90 4.89
N ARG A 138 8.36 8.68 4.79
CA ARG A 138 9.17 7.95 5.77
C ARG A 138 9.75 8.91 6.79
N ALA A 139 9.53 8.66 8.09
CA ALA A 139 10.15 9.43 9.14
C ALA A 139 11.69 9.32 9.09
N LEU A 140 12.39 10.47 9.11
CA LEU A 140 13.85 10.53 9.09
C LEU A 140 14.47 10.43 10.48
N LYS A 141 13.67 10.68 11.53
CA LYS A 141 14.17 10.63 12.91
C LYS A 141 13.17 9.93 13.84
N TYR A 142 12.13 10.62 14.26
CA TYR A 142 11.13 10.13 15.22
C TYR A 142 9.74 10.14 14.63
N GLY A 143 8.83 9.34 15.21
CA GLY A 143 7.42 9.29 14.83
C GLY A 143 7.01 7.97 14.17
N THR A 144 5.79 7.93 13.66
CA THR A 144 5.27 6.80 12.91
C THR A 144 6.15 6.53 11.69
N LYS A 145 6.61 5.29 11.53
CA LYS A 145 7.55 4.86 10.47
C LYS A 145 7.13 5.35 9.10
N TRP A 146 5.88 5.11 8.70
CA TRP A 146 5.29 5.57 7.46
C TRP A 146 4.04 6.42 7.70
N HIS A 147 3.84 7.45 6.88
CA HIS A 147 2.68 8.32 6.89
C HIS A 147 2.17 8.51 5.47
N ARG A 148 0.87 8.35 5.25
CA ARG A 148 0.23 8.64 3.97
C ARG A 148 -0.47 9.99 4.05
N TYR A 149 -0.26 10.85 3.05
CA TYR A 149 -0.75 12.21 3.03
C TYR A 149 -2.14 12.35 2.41
N GLY A 150 -2.50 11.44 1.53
CA GLY A 150 -3.81 11.38 0.89
C GLY A 150 -4.51 10.04 1.16
N ASN A 151 -5.44 9.68 0.26
CA ASN A 151 -6.29 8.50 0.43
C ASN A 151 -6.52 7.74 -0.89
N THR A 152 -5.68 7.96 -1.91
CA THR A 152 -5.80 7.21 -3.17
C THR A 152 -5.51 5.71 -2.97
N THR A 153 -6.06 4.87 -3.85
CA THR A 153 -5.73 3.44 -3.92
C THR A 153 -4.57 3.16 -4.89
N GLU A 154 -4.04 4.19 -5.56
CA GLU A 154 -2.89 4.03 -6.45
C GLU A 154 -1.67 3.56 -5.64
N PRO A 155 -0.94 2.52 -6.09
CA PRO A 155 0.32 2.12 -5.49
C PRO A 155 1.44 3.11 -5.86
N PHE A 156 2.51 3.11 -5.10
CA PHE A 156 3.73 3.80 -5.50
C PHE A 156 4.49 2.95 -6.53
N LEU A 157 4.89 3.57 -7.64
CA LEU A 157 5.68 2.94 -8.70
C LEU A 157 7.03 3.65 -8.86
N ALA A 158 8.07 2.87 -9.13
CA ALA A 158 9.42 3.34 -9.43
C ALA A 158 10.03 2.51 -10.57
N GLY A 159 10.67 3.16 -11.55
CA GLY A 159 11.25 2.48 -12.71
C GLY A 159 10.29 2.35 -13.90
N ALA A 160 10.78 1.75 -15.00
CA ALA A 160 10.07 1.65 -16.27
C ALA A 160 10.40 0.36 -17.05
N GLY A 161 10.73 -0.72 -16.37
CA GLY A 161 11.02 -2.01 -17.01
C GLY A 161 9.79 -2.89 -17.19
N ASP A 162 9.93 -3.96 -17.99
CA ASP A 162 8.85 -4.91 -18.30
C ASP A 162 8.53 -5.87 -17.16
N ASP A 163 9.46 -6.09 -16.25
CA ASP A 163 9.24 -6.90 -15.06
C ASP A 163 8.70 -6.05 -13.91
N LEU A 164 7.66 -6.54 -13.26
CA LEU A 164 7.08 -5.88 -12.09
C LEU A 164 7.54 -6.55 -10.79
N TYR A 165 8.24 -5.81 -9.96
CA TYR A 165 8.65 -6.24 -8.62
C TYR A 165 7.65 -5.72 -7.58
N LEU A 166 6.91 -6.62 -6.93
CA LEU A 166 6.01 -6.26 -5.84
C LEU A 166 6.78 -6.30 -4.52
N VAL A 167 6.84 -5.16 -3.87
CA VAL A 167 7.58 -4.97 -2.61
C VAL A 167 6.71 -4.30 -1.56
N GLU A 168 7.17 -4.26 -0.31
CA GLU A 168 6.35 -3.75 0.79
C GLU A 168 6.30 -2.21 0.80
N ASP A 169 7.45 -1.54 0.67
CA ASP A 169 7.57 -0.08 0.86
C ASP A 169 8.20 0.65 -0.34
N ALA A 170 8.07 1.99 -0.34
CA ALA A 170 8.51 2.83 -1.44
C ALA A 170 10.04 2.82 -1.65
N ALA A 171 10.85 2.70 -0.58
CA ALA A 171 12.30 2.63 -0.71
C ALA A 171 12.73 1.31 -1.38
N SER A 172 12.10 0.19 -1.01
CA SER A 172 12.32 -1.10 -1.68
C SER A 172 11.91 -1.06 -3.16
N ALA A 173 10.83 -0.32 -3.51
CA ALA A 173 10.44 -0.12 -4.91
C ALA A 173 11.50 0.68 -5.69
N CYS A 174 12.08 1.70 -5.08
CA CYS A 174 13.21 2.44 -5.66
C CYS A 174 14.43 1.54 -5.87
N ALA A 175 14.77 0.70 -4.90
CA ALA A 175 15.93 -0.20 -4.96
C ALA A 175 15.86 -1.20 -6.12
N VAL A 176 14.66 -1.68 -6.46
CA VAL A 176 14.46 -2.61 -7.58
C VAL A 176 14.26 -1.91 -8.92
N SER A 177 14.17 -0.59 -8.98
CA SER A 177 13.87 0.18 -10.20
C SER A 177 14.92 0.06 -11.29
N SER A 178 16.15 -0.34 -10.95
CA SER A 178 17.23 -0.63 -11.92
C SER A 178 17.05 -1.96 -12.64
N TYR A 179 16.17 -2.85 -12.16
CA TYR A 179 15.93 -4.19 -12.72
C TYR A 179 14.58 -4.31 -13.41
N GLY A 180 13.69 -3.37 -13.16
CA GLY A 180 12.34 -3.37 -13.70
C GLY A 180 11.50 -2.25 -13.10
N THR A 181 10.20 -2.44 -12.99
CA THR A 181 9.31 -1.53 -12.29
C THR A 181 9.05 -2.03 -10.88
N GLY A 182 9.43 -1.26 -9.87
CA GLY A 182 9.09 -1.54 -8.47
C GLY A 182 7.69 -1.02 -8.16
N MET A 183 6.83 -1.85 -7.57
CA MET A 183 5.52 -1.48 -7.06
C MET A 183 5.46 -1.71 -5.56
N ALA A 184 5.35 -0.62 -4.80
CA ALA A 184 5.17 -0.71 -3.35
C ALA A 184 3.69 -0.87 -3.00
N LEU A 185 3.37 -1.95 -2.27
CA LEU A 185 2.01 -2.22 -1.80
C LEU A 185 1.59 -1.26 -0.66
N LEU A 186 2.56 -0.59 -0.02
CA LEU A 186 2.36 0.33 1.13
C LEU A 186 1.57 -0.31 2.28
N GLY A 187 1.84 -1.57 2.48
CA GLY A 187 1.18 -2.53 3.33
C GLY A 187 1.31 -3.90 2.68
N THR A 188 0.60 -4.90 3.17
CA THR A 188 0.80 -6.26 2.68
C THR A 188 -0.37 -6.78 1.82
N ASN A 189 -1.34 -5.94 1.51
CA ASN A 189 -2.52 -6.33 0.74
C ASN A 189 -2.40 -5.83 -0.70
N LEU A 190 -2.69 -6.72 -1.64
CA LEU A 190 -2.83 -6.37 -3.05
C LEU A 190 -4.23 -5.75 -3.27
N THR A 191 -4.27 -4.43 -3.45
CA THR A 191 -5.51 -3.73 -3.80
C THR A 191 -5.97 -4.10 -5.22
N ASP A 192 -7.25 -3.90 -5.52
CA ASP A 192 -7.75 -4.15 -6.88
C ASP A 192 -7.01 -3.28 -7.91
N ARG A 193 -6.69 -2.04 -7.55
CA ARG A 193 -5.91 -1.16 -8.41
C ARG A 193 -4.49 -1.67 -8.66
N ALA A 194 -3.80 -2.15 -7.63
CA ALA A 194 -2.48 -2.77 -7.78
C ALA A 194 -2.55 -4.06 -8.62
N LEU A 195 -3.61 -4.85 -8.49
CA LEU A 195 -3.85 -6.02 -9.33
C LEU A 195 -4.07 -5.65 -10.80
N GLU A 196 -4.87 -4.60 -11.09
CA GLU A 196 -5.07 -4.11 -12.46
C GLU A 196 -3.76 -3.67 -13.12
N ILE A 197 -2.90 -3.01 -12.36
CA ILE A 197 -1.57 -2.61 -12.85
C ILE A 197 -0.71 -3.85 -13.09
N ALA A 198 -0.67 -4.80 -12.13
CA ALA A 198 0.12 -6.02 -12.25
C ALA A 198 -0.24 -6.86 -13.48
N LYS A 199 -1.52 -6.89 -13.88
CA LYS A 199 -1.99 -7.60 -15.09
C LYS A 199 -1.41 -7.04 -16.39
N GLN A 200 -0.91 -5.82 -16.40
CA GLN A 200 -0.33 -5.18 -17.57
C GLN A 200 1.12 -5.61 -17.82
N TYR A 201 1.76 -6.26 -16.85
CA TYR A 201 3.14 -6.71 -16.95
C TYR A 201 3.23 -8.18 -17.36
N PRO A 202 4.16 -8.52 -18.26
CA PRO A 202 4.35 -9.91 -18.70
C PRO A 202 4.84 -10.81 -17.56
N ARG A 203 5.59 -10.25 -16.61
CA ARG A 203 6.15 -10.97 -15.47
C ARG A 203 6.06 -10.16 -14.17
N CYS A 204 5.61 -10.82 -13.10
CA CYS A 204 5.60 -10.28 -11.76
C CYS A 204 6.54 -11.08 -10.85
N ILE A 205 7.27 -10.38 -10.01
CA ILE A 205 8.20 -10.96 -9.03
C ILE A 205 7.81 -10.44 -7.65
N VAL A 206 7.34 -11.32 -6.78
CA VAL A 206 6.93 -10.95 -5.42
C VAL A 206 8.14 -11.02 -4.51
N CYS A 207 8.59 -9.89 -4.00
CA CYS A 207 9.76 -9.71 -3.12
C CYS A 207 9.34 -8.98 -1.84
N LEU A 208 8.51 -9.61 -1.00
CA LEU A 208 8.15 -9.05 0.30
C LEU A 208 9.20 -9.40 1.35
N ASP A 209 9.16 -8.68 2.46
CA ASP A 209 10.03 -8.91 3.60
C ASP A 209 9.92 -10.35 4.12
N LYS A 210 10.97 -10.87 4.72
CA LYS A 210 11.08 -12.28 5.13
C LYS A 210 9.97 -12.74 6.08
N ASP A 211 9.52 -11.86 6.97
CA ASP A 211 8.42 -12.11 7.90
C ASP A 211 7.04 -12.15 7.22
N ALA A 212 6.92 -11.60 6.01
CA ALA A 212 5.71 -11.61 5.17
C ALA A 212 5.66 -12.81 4.18
N SER A 213 6.50 -13.84 4.33
CA SER A 213 6.63 -14.96 3.38
C SER A 213 5.30 -15.69 3.09
N LYS A 214 4.43 -15.88 4.09
CA LYS A 214 3.10 -16.47 3.87
C LYS A 214 2.21 -15.61 2.97
N LYS A 215 2.28 -14.28 3.15
CA LYS A 215 1.57 -13.31 2.31
C LYS A 215 2.14 -13.28 0.91
N ALA A 216 3.46 -13.30 0.78
CA ALA A 216 4.14 -13.39 -0.51
C ALA A 216 3.68 -14.60 -1.31
N LEU A 217 3.56 -15.77 -0.68
CA LEU A 217 3.02 -16.97 -1.30
C LEU A 217 1.56 -16.78 -1.76
N THR A 218 0.70 -16.25 -0.89
CA THR A 218 -0.71 -15.97 -1.22
C THR A 218 -0.84 -15.01 -2.41
N LEU A 219 -0.06 -13.92 -2.42
CA LEU A 219 -0.02 -12.97 -3.52
C LEU A 219 0.47 -13.63 -4.82
N THR A 220 1.52 -14.43 -4.74
CA THR A 220 2.06 -15.16 -5.88
C THR A 220 1.01 -16.08 -6.49
N VAL A 221 0.29 -16.85 -5.69
CA VAL A 221 -0.79 -17.74 -6.16
C VAL A 221 -1.91 -16.94 -6.81
N ARG A 222 -2.31 -15.80 -6.21
CA ARG A 222 -3.35 -14.93 -6.78
C ARG A 222 -2.92 -14.33 -8.12
N LEU A 223 -1.69 -13.83 -8.22
CA LEU A 223 -1.17 -13.19 -9.44
C LEU A 223 -0.92 -14.19 -10.57
N LYS A 224 -0.54 -15.44 -10.27
CA LYS A 224 -0.36 -16.52 -11.27
C LYS A 224 -1.60 -16.81 -12.11
N GLN A 225 -2.77 -16.42 -11.65
CA GLN A 225 -4.01 -16.55 -12.42
C GLN A 225 -4.09 -15.57 -13.60
N PHE A 226 -3.26 -14.51 -13.60
CA PHE A 226 -3.36 -13.42 -14.56
C PHE A 226 -2.06 -13.15 -15.32
N THR A 227 -0.91 -13.42 -14.73
CA THR A 227 0.40 -13.13 -15.32
C THR A 227 1.45 -14.13 -14.83
N SER A 228 2.55 -14.26 -15.57
CA SER A 228 3.70 -15.05 -15.13
C SER A 228 4.25 -14.48 -13.83
N THR A 229 4.12 -15.22 -12.72
CA THR A 229 4.50 -14.71 -11.40
C THR A 229 5.43 -15.68 -10.69
N THR A 230 6.50 -15.15 -10.14
CA THR A 230 7.45 -15.86 -9.28
C THR A 230 7.54 -15.21 -7.91
N MET A 231 7.93 -15.95 -6.90
CA MET A 231 8.26 -15.42 -5.57
C MET A 231 9.77 -15.50 -5.40
N ARG A 232 10.38 -14.40 -4.98
CA ARG A 232 11.79 -14.34 -4.63
C ARG A 232 11.90 -14.14 -3.12
N LEU A 233 12.41 -15.13 -2.44
CA LEU A 233 12.71 -15.03 -1.01
C LEU A 233 14.07 -14.36 -0.84
N LEU A 234 14.07 -13.22 -0.19
CA LEU A 234 15.26 -12.46 0.12
C LEU A 234 15.62 -12.63 1.61
N GLU A 235 16.89 -12.56 1.93
CA GLU A 235 17.37 -12.60 3.33
C GLU A 235 17.13 -11.27 4.04
N PHE A 236 17.25 -10.17 3.30
CA PHE A 236 17.04 -8.78 3.74
C PHE A 236 16.01 -8.09 2.85
N ASP A 237 15.54 -6.92 3.25
CA ASP A 237 14.69 -6.07 2.42
C ASP A 237 15.43 -5.68 1.12
N PRO A 238 14.73 -5.54 -0.03
CA PRO A 238 15.37 -5.16 -1.30
C PRO A 238 16.26 -3.92 -1.20
N LYS A 239 15.87 -2.94 -0.40
CA LYS A 239 16.62 -1.69 -0.17
C LYS A 239 17.92 -1.86 0.61
N GLU A 240 18.15 -3.02 1.24
CA GLU A 240 19.34 -3.31 2.05
C GLU A 240 20.43 -4.04 1.26
N TYR A 241 20.11 -4.50 0.04
CA TYR A 241 21.11 -5.14 -0.81
C TYR A 241 21.98 -4.10 -1.52
N PRO A 242 23.27 -4.38 -1.71
CA PRO A 242 24.13 -3.57 -2.59
C PRO A 242 23.53 -3.48 -4.00
N GLU A 243 23.80 -2.37 -4.68
CA GLU A 243 23.42 -2.19 -6.08
C GLU A 243 24.01 -3.34 -6.94
N GLY A 244 23.22 -3.87 -7.87
CA GLY A 244 23.64 -4.95 -8.76
C GLY A 244 23.39 -6.37 -8.25
N VAL A 245 23.01 -6.55 -6.98
CA VAL A 245 22.85 -7.90 -6.37
C VAL A 245 21.47 -8.50 -6.61
N LEU A 246 20.46 -7.69 -6.88
CA LEU A 246 19.07 -8.16 -7.10
C LEU A 246 18.76 -8.55 -8.55
N ALA A 247 19.74 -8.55 -9.46
CA ALA A 247 19.60 -8.92 -10.86
C ALA A 247 19.22 -10.41 -11.06
#